data_e28de45dd4e64f775f3e073598a4baed
#
_entry.id   e28de45dd4e64f775f3e073598a4baed
#
_cell.length_a   1.000
_cell.length_b   1.000
_cell.length_c   1.000
_cell.angle_alpha   90.00
_cell.angle_beta   90.00
_cell.angle_gamma   90.00
#
_symmetry.space_group_name_H-M   'P 1'
#
loop_
_entity.id
_entity.type
_entity.pdbx_description
1 polymer ?
#
loop_
_entity_poly.entity_id
_entity_poly.type
_entity_poly.pdbx_seq_one_letter_code
_entity_poly.pdbx_strand_id
1 'polypeptide(L)'
;MTEKQKQIVQNIDAYRQQILEAERWLWAHPQTGYTEWEAHEYLAEKFAALGYALHCAGDIPGFYADIETGKPGPKLCIMGELDALDI
;
A
#
# COMPACT_ATOMS: atom_id res chain seq x y z
N MET A 1 -8.23 21.97 -12.17
CA MET A 1 -7.16 21.43 -11.30
C MET A 1 -5.99 22.39 -11.23
N THR A 2 -5.39 22.50 -10.03
CA THR A 2 -4.14 23.26 -9.86
C THR A 2 -2.98 22.53 -10.50
N GLU A 3 -1.85 23.20 -10.66
CA GLU A 3 -0.64 22.57 -11.18
C GLU A 3 -0.16 21.43 -10.26
N LYS A 4 -0.28 21.60 -8.94
CA LYS A 4 0.08 20.54 -7.99
C LYS A 4 -0.83 19.32 -8.15
N GLN A 5 -2.13 19.54 -8.32
CA GLN A 5 -3.08 18.44 -8.53
C GLN A 5 -2.79 17.69 -9.82
N LYS A 6 -2.50 18.41 -10.91
CA LYS A 6 -2.10 17.79 -12.19
C LYS A 6 -0.84 16.94 -12.02
N GLN A 7 0.15 17.45 -11.28
CA GLN A 7 1.39 16.73 -11.04
C GLN A 7 1.14 15.43 -10.26
N ILE A 8 0.26 15.47 -9.27
CA ILE A 8 -0.11 14.27 -8.50
C ILE A 8 -0.75 13.23 -9.41
N VAL A 9 -1.69 13.64 -10.27
CA VAL A 9 -2.34 12.73 -11.22
C VAL A 9 -1.32 12.12 -12.18
N GLN A 10 -0.39 12.92 -12.70
CA GLN A 10 0.67 12.42 -13.57
C GLN A 10 1.57 11.42 -12.88
N ASN A 11 1.90 11.67 -11.61
CA ASN A 11 2.72 10.75 -10.82
C ASN A 11 2.00 9.42 -10.61
N ILE A 12 0.71 9.45 -10.34
CA ILE A 12 -0.10 8.23 -10.20
C ILE A 12 -0.12 7.46 -11.53
N ASP A 13 -0.32 8.15 -12.65
CA ASP A 13 -0.33 7.52 -13.97
C ASP A 13 1.02 6.86 -14.29
N ALA A 14 2.12 7.41 -13.82
CA ALA A 14 3.45 6.83 -14.01
C ALA A 14 3.59 5.46 -13.31
N TYR A 15 2.82 5.21 -12.26
CA TYR A 15 2.81 3.94 -11.53
C TYR A 15 1.61 3.05 -11.90
N ARG A 16 0.88 3.42 -12.94
CA ARG A 16 -0.35 2.74 -13.35
C ARG A 16 -0.18 1.22 -13.46
N GLN A 17 0.87 0.76 -14.14
CA GLN A 17 1.10 -0.66 -14.37
C GLN A 17 1.29 -1.40 -13.05
N GLN A 18 2.09 -0.84 -12.15
CA GLN A 18 2.35 -1.44 -10.84
C GLN A 18 1.08 -1.52 -9.99
N ILE A 19 0.26 -0.47 -10.02
CA ILE A 19 -1.00 -0.42 -9.27
C ILE A 19 -1.97 -1.49 -9.80
N LEU A 20 -2.11 -1.60 -11.12
CA LEU A 20 -2.99 -2.59 -11.72
C LEU A 20 -2.51 -4.02 -11.49
N GLU A 21 -1.21 -4.26 -11.51
CA GLU A 21 -0.66 -5.58 -11.21
C GLU A 21 -0.95 -5.99 -9.76
N ALA A 22 -0.79 -5.07 -8.82
CA ALA A 22 -1.08 -5.33 -7.41
C ALA A 22 -2.58 -5.61 -7.22
N GLU A 23 -3.45 -4.83 -7.86
CA GLU A 23 -4.89 -5.03 -7.79
C GLU A 23 -5.29 -6.41 -8.30
N ARG A 24 -4.76 -6.80 -9.46
CA ARG A 24 -5.05 -8.10 -10.06
C ARG A 24 -4.54 -9.26 -9.23
N TRP A 25 -3.37 -9.10 -8.63
CA TRP A 25 -2.81 -10.11 -7.75
C TRP A 25 -3.71 -10.33 -6.53
N LEU A 26 -4.13 -9.24 -5.88
CA LEU A 26 -5.01 -9.30 -4.72
C LEU A 26 -6.37 -9.91 -5.07
N TRP A 27 -6.90 -9.57 -6.24
CA TRP A 27 -8.15 -10.15 -6.74
C TRP A 27 -8.05 -11.67 -6.92
N ALA A 28 -6.91 -12.15 -7.40
CA ALA A 28 -6.67 -13.57 -7.64
C ALA A 28 -6.33 -14.34 -6.36
N HIS A 29 -6.01 -13.65 -5.26
CA HIS A 29 -5.61 -14.26 -3.99
C HIS A 29 -6.43 -13.71 -2.81
N PRO A 30 -7.77 -13.86 -2.84
CA PRO A 30 -8.60 -13.30 -1.77
C PRO A 30 -8.35 -14.04 -0.45
N GLN A 31 -8.19 -13.29 0.62
CA GLN A 31 -7.99 -13.83 1.96
C GLN A 31 -8.81 -13.03 2.94
N THR A 32 -9.48 -13.74 3.87
CA THR A 32 -10.32 -13.09 4.86
C THR A 32 -9.51 -12.48 5.99
N GLY A 33 -10.17 -11.68 6.83
CA GLY A 33 -9.51 -10.98 7.93
C GLY A 33 -8.73 -11.92 8.84
N TYR A 34 -7.54 -11.48 9.25
CA TYR A 34 -6.56 -12.20 10.05
C TYR A 34 -5.95 -13.43 9.38
N THR A 35 -6.32 -13.75 8.14
CA THR A 35 -5.71 -14.84 7.38
C THR A 35 -5.02 -14.33 6.10
N GLU A 36 -4.91 -13.02 5.92
CA GLU A 36 -4.37 -12.39 4.71
C GLU A 36 -2.83 -12.35 4.70
N TRP A 37 -2.17 -13.45 5.05
CA TRP A 37 -0.71 -13.52 5.10
C TRP A 37 -0.05 -13.42 3.73
N GLU A 38 -0.63 -14.01 2.68
CA GLU A 38 -0.07 -13.91 1.33
C GLU A 38 -0.18 -12.49 0.80
N ALA A 39 -1.32 -11.82 1.04
CA ALA A 39 -1.49 -10.42 0.67
C ALA A 39 -0.51 -9.53 1.43
N HIS A 40 -0.32 -9.80 2.71
CA HIS A 40 0.66 -9.09 3.53
C HIS A 40 2.07 -9.22 2.93
N GLU A 41 2.51 -10.44 2.65
CA GLU A 41 3.85 -10.67 2.11
C GLU A 41 4.04 -10.03 0.74
N TYR A 42 3.05 -10.17 -0.13
CA TYR A 42 3.10 -9.59 -1.47
C TYR A 42 3.28 -8.07 -1.41
N LEU A 43 2.42 -7.39 -0.64
CA LEU A 43 2.49 -5.93 -0.55
C LEU A 43 3.72 -5.46 0.23
N ALA A 44 4.12 -6.20 1.28
CA ALA A 44 5.33 -5.87 2.02
C ALA A 44 6.56 -5.89 1.12
N GLU A 45 6.68 -6.88 0.24
CA GLU A 45 7.77 -6.93 -0.74
C GLU A 45 7.74 -5.72 -1.68
N LYS A 46 6.55 -5.33 -2.15
CA LYS A 46 6.40 -4.18 -3.05
C LYS A 46 6.83 -2.89 -2.37
N PHE A 47 6.41 -2.68 -1.12
CA PHE A 47 6.80 -1.50 -0.37
C PHE A 47 8.29 -1.48 -0.03
N ALA A 48 8.85 -2.64 0.33
CA ALA A 48 10.28 -2.75 0.60
C ALA A 48 11.11 -2.46 -0.65
N ALA A 49 10.64 -2.90 -1.83
CA ALA A 49 11.31 -2.62 -3.09
C ALA A 49 11.30 -1.14 -3.44
N LEU A 50 10.33 -0.38 -2.92
CA LEU A 50 10.29 1.08 -3.07
C LEU A 50 11.23 1.80 -2.10
N GLY A 51 11.89 1.07 -1.19
CA GLY A 51 12.87 1.64 -0.28
C GLY A 51 12.34 1.99 1.11
N TYR A 52 11.11 1.60 1.45
CA TYR A 52 10.54 1.92 2.76
C TYR A 52 10.94 0.86 3.80
N ALA A 53 11.22 1.32 5.01
CA ALA A 53 11.42 0.45 6.15
C ALA A 53 10.04 0.11 6.73
N LEU A 54 9.72 -1.18 6.80
CA LEU A 54 8.40 -1.64 7.21
C LEU A 54 8.38 -2.05 8.68
N HIS A 55 7.26 -1.75 9.33
CA HIS A 55 6.97 -2.18 10.70
C HIS A 55 5.80 -3.14 10.65
N CYS A 56 6.07 -4.43 10.86
CA CYS A 56 5.05 -5.46 10.81
C CYS A 56 4.35 -5.62 12.16
N ALA A 57 3.06 -5.98 12.12
CA ALA A 57 2.29 -6.18 13.34
C ALA A 57 2.77 -7.39 14.16
N GLY A 58 3.33 -8.40 13.49
CA GLY A 58 3.92 -9.57 14.14
C GLY A 58 3.01 -10.78 14.08
N ASP A 59 2.14 -10.93 15.05
CA ASP A 59 1.28 -12.10 15.17
C ASP A 59 0.10 -12.11 14.21
N ILE A 60 -0.22 -10.97 13.65
CA ILE A 60 -1.31 -10.84 12.66
C ILE A 60 -0.78 -10.20 11.39
N PRO A 61 -1.43 -10.40 10.24
CA PRO A 61 -1.05 -9.71 9.00
C PRO A 61 -1.23 -8.20 9.16
N GLY A 62 -0.34 -7.46 8.53
CA GLY A 62 -0.42 -6.00 8.54
C GLY A 62 0.94 -5.37 8.77
N PHE A 63 1.14 -4.21 8.19
CA PHE A 63 2.37 -3.44 8.35
C PHE A 63 2.09 -1.96 8.12
N TYR A 64 3.02 -1.13 8.54
CA TYR A 64 3.00 0.29 8.21
C TYR A 64 4.41 0.78 7.93
N ALA A 65 4.50 1.93 7.30
CA ALA A 65 5.75 2.61 7.07
C ALA A 65 5.56 4.10 7.30
N ASP A 66 6.57 4.76 7.88
CA ASP A 66 6.59 6.21 8.01
C ASP A 66 7.38 6.80 6.84
N ILE A 67 6.80 7.83 6.23
CA ILE A 67 7.44 8.55 5.12
C ILE A 67 7.79 9.94 5.62
N GLU A 68 9.10 10.20 5.76
CA GLU A 68 9.60 11.48 6.21
C GLU A 68 9.73 12.44 5.02
N THR A 69 9.09 13.59 5.11
CA THR A 69 9.17 14.60 4.06
C THR A 69 10.33 15.57 4.27
N GLY A 70 10.87 15.61 5.49
CA GLY A 70 11.89 16.59 5.86
C GLY A 70 11.33 17.97 6.13
N LYS A 71 10.02 18.14 6.14
CA LYS A 71 9.35 19.43 6.35
C LYS A 71 8.46 19.36 7.58
N PRO A 72 8.33 20.46 8.34
CA PRO A 72 7.40 20.50 9.47
C PRO A 72 5.95 20.50 8.98
N GLY A 73 5.06 19.97 9.80
CA GLY A 73 3.65 19.94 9.50
C GLY A 73 2.95 18.79 10.20
N PRO A 74 1.63 18.67 10.03
CA PRO A 74 0.87 17.57 10.61
C PRO A 74 1.21 16.24 9.94
N LYS A 75 1.03 15.17 10.70
CA LYS A 75 1.20 13.80 10.18
C LYS A 75 -0.11 13.33 9.58
N LEU A 76 -0.07 12.88 8.32
CA LEU A 76 -1.21 12.33 7.61
C LEU A 76 -1.06 10.80 7.57
N CYS A 77 -2.13 10.07 7.91
CA CYS A 77 -2.16 8.63 7.79
C CYS A 77 -3.07 8.23 6.64
N ILE A 78 -2.53 7.40 5.74
CA ILE A 78 -3.31 6.78 4.66
C ILE A 78 -3.38 5.30 4.98
N MET A 79 -4.60 4.75 5.04
CA MET A 79 -4.83 3.38 5.47
C MET A 79 -5.54 2.59 4.39
N GLY A 80 -5.09 1.34 4.17
CA GLY A 80 -5.74 0.41 3.28
C GLY A 80 -6.02 -0.91 3.99
N GLU A 81 -6.92 -1.70 3.45
CA GLU A 81 -7.25 -3.02 3.98
C GLU A 81 -6.77 -4.10 3.02
N LEU A 82 -6.33 -5.23 3.58
CA LEU A 82 -5.79 -6.36 2.81
C LEU A 82 -6.80 -7.49 2.64
N ASP A 83 -7.83 -7.52 3.47
CA ASP A 83 -8.77 -8.63 3.54
C ASP A 83 -9.83 -8.58 2.44
N ALA A 84 -10.41 -9.73 2.18
CA ALA A 84 -11.55 -9.89 1.30
C ALA A 84 -12.75 -10.36 2.10
N LEU A 85 -13.94 -10.15 1.55
CA LEU A 85 -15.16 -10.67 2.16
C LEU A 85 -15.39 -12.12 1.73
N ASP A 86 -15.82 -12.94 2.67
CA ASP A 86 -16.23 -14.31 2.41
C ASP A 86 -17.74 -14.33 2.15
N ILE A 87 -18.09 -14.27 0.87
CA ILE A 87 -19.49 -14.22 0.43
C ILE A 87 -19.85 -15.40 -0.45
#